data_8e2fac2153889bbdf090d2afd4854b3b
#
_entry.id   8e2fac2153889bbdf090d2afd4854b3b
#
_cell.length_a   1.000
_cell.length_b   1.000
_cell.length_c   1.000
_cell.angle_alpha   90.00
_cell.angle_beta   90.00
_cell.angle_gamma   90.00
#
_symmetry.space_group_name_H-M   'P 1'
#
loop_
_entity.id
_entity.type
_entity.pdbx_description
1 polymer ?
#
loop_
_entity_poly.entity_id
_entity_poly.type
_entity_poly.pdbx_seq_one_letter_code
_entity_poly.pdbx_strand_id
1 'polypeptide(L)'
;MEKSGFRKFWNNFWYIVWKDESFKGWIISIIFIFIVIKFIFFPVLSLTTGTKLPMAIVESCSMYHKGNFFSDYDSWWTRHENKYFGLQLNKEQFKNFNFNNGFSKGDILFIIKAKPEKLKVGNVIIFEGNQQNPIIHRIIKIEKENEEYIFSTIGDNNNGQLSVEKEISSNQLVGKAAFRITPWLGWAKLIFYEQVRPEAERGFCDER
;
A
#
# COMPACT_ATOMS: atom_id res chain seq x y z
N MET A 1 21.34 45.61 13.18
CA MET A 1 21.06 45.02 14.50
C MET A 1 20.03 43.85 14.51
N GLU A 2 19.29 43.60 13.46
CA GLU A 2 18.25 42.53 13.37
C GLU A 2 18.77 41.09 13.29
N LYS A 3 19.91 40.86 12.67
CA LYS A 3 20.47 39.50 12.46
C LYS A 3 20.80 38.74 13.77
N SER A 4 20.99 39.44 14.89
CA SER A 4 21.34 38.85 16.18
C SER A 4 20.11 38.20 16.88
N GLY A 5 18.92 38.76 16.77
CA GLY A 5 17.70 38.24 17.38
C GLY A 5 17.21 36.98 16.70
N PHE A 6 17.19 36.98 15.36
CA PHE A 6 16.79 35.81 14.56
C PHE A 6 17.71 34.60 14.79
N ARG A 7 19.02 34.83 14.85
CA ARG A 7 20.02 33.78 15.13
C ARG A 7 19.85 33.19 16.53
N LYS A 8 19.56 34.03 17.55
CA LYS A 8 19.27 33.55 18.91
C LYS A 8 18.00 32.73 18.98
N PHE A 9 16.93 33.20 18.31
CA PHE A 9 15.66 32.46 18.22
C PHE A 9 15.88 31.09 17.56
N TRP A 10 16.60 31.03 16.44
CA TRP A 10 16.85 29.79 15.71
C TRP A 10 17.71 28.81 16.50
N ASN A 11 18.74 29.29 17.17
CA ASN A 11 19.57 28.45 18.03
C ASN A 11 18.79 27.89 19.23
N ASN A 12 17.95 28.72 19.84
CA ASN A 12 17.11 28.29 20.96
C ASN A 12 16.04 27.27 20.52
N PHE A 13 15.43 27.48 19.36
CA PHE A 13 14.49 26.53 18.77
C PHE A 13 15.13 25.16 18.52
N TRP A 14 16.31 25.13 17.88
CA TRP A 14 17.04 23.89 17.63
C TRP A 14 17.53 23.22 18.93
N TYR A 15 17.88 24.00 19.92
CA TYR A 15 18.20 23.46 21.24
C TYR A 15 17.00 22.75 21.86
N ILE A 16 15.82 23.38 21.86
CA ILE A 16 14.58 22.81 22.42
C ILE A 16 14.19 21.53 21.67
N VAL A 17 14.28 21.54 20.33
CA VAL A 17 13.87 20.39 19.53
C VAL A 17 14.79 19.18 19.67
N TRP A 18 16.11 19.40 19.84
CA TRP A 18 17.08 18.29 19.77
C TRP A 18 17.88 18.02 21.05
N LYS A 19 17.88 18.93 21.99
CA LYS A 19 18.76 18.83 23.18
C LYS A 19 18.05 19.04 24.51
N ASP A 20 16.82 19.54 24.52
CA ASP A 20 16.08 19.76 25.74
C ASP A 20 15.44 18.45 26.22
N GLU A 21 15.99 17.87 27.27
CA GLU A 21 15.52 16.62 27.88
C GLU A 21 14.31 16.83 28.83
N SER A 22 13.81 18.05 28.94
CA SER A 22 12.61 18.32 29.73
C SER A 22 11.37 17.73 29.09
N PHE A 23 10.34 17.44 29.88
CA PHE A 23 9.03 16.97 29.36
C PHE A 23 8.43 17.95 28.34
N LYS A 24 8.62 19.26 28.53
CA LYS A 24 8.19 20.29 27.58
C LYS A 24 8.96 20.21 26.25
N GLY A 25 10.30 20.07 26.32
CA GLY A 25 11.15 19.87 25.14
C GLY A 25 10.73 18.64 24.35
N TRP A 26 10.46 17.54 25.02
CA TRP A 26 9.99 16.30 24.39
C TRP A 26 8.65 16.47 23.63
N ILE A 27 7.66 17.15 24.24
CA ILE A 27 6.39 17.46 23.56
C ILE A 27 6.61 18.32 22.31
N ILE A 28 7.44 19.38 22.44
CA ILE A 28 7.74 20.28 21.31
C ILE A 28 8.42 19.50 20.16
N SER A 29 9.35 18.60 20.50
CA SER A 29 10.01 17.74 19.50
C SER A 29 9.01 16.85 18.75
N ILE A 30 8.08 16.21 19.46
CA ILE A 30 7.04 15.36 18.83
C ILE A 30 6.16 16.19 17.91
N ILE A 31 5.70 17.37 18.37
CA ILE A 31 4.87 18.26 17.55
C ILE A 31 5.64 18.72 16.31
N PHE A 32 6.91 19.09 16.46
CA PHE A 32 7.75 19.50 15.35
C PHE A 32 7.93 18.37 14.32
N ILE A 33 8.27 17.16 14.77
CA ILE A 33 8.40 15.99 13.88
C ILE A 33 7.08 15.71 13.16
N PHE A 34 5.94 15.78 13.86
CA PHE A 34 4.63 15.59 13.25
C PHE A 34 4.35 16.63 12.15
N ILE A 35 4.68 17.91 12.39
CA ILE A 35 4.54 18.98 11.40
C ILE A 35 5.42 18.71 10.18
N VAL A 36 6.69 18.35 10.39
CA VAL A 36 7.62 18.03 9.30
C VAL A 36 7.13 16.85 8.48
N ILE A 37 6.69 15.77 9.14
CA ILE A 37 6.17 14.59 8.44
C ILE A 37 4.92 14.95 7.62
N LYS A 38 3.95 15.65 8.22
CA LYS A 38 2.66 15.93 7.59
C LYS A 38 2.76 16.96 6.46
N PHE A 39 3.53 18.03 6.66
CA PHE A 39 3.51 19.20 5.77
C PHE A 39 4.72 19.28 4.83
N ILE A 40 5.79 18.52 5.08
CA ILE A 40 6.98 18.49 4.22
C ILE A 40 7.17 17.10 3.62
N PHE A 41 7.37 16.08 4.46
CA PHE A 41 7.73 14.73 3.99
C PHE A 41 6.65 14.14 3.07
N PHE A 42 5.39 14.04 3.51
CA PHE A 42 4.32 13.46 2.68
C PHE A 42 4.01 14.28 1.42
N PRO A 43 3.92 15.62 1.43
CA PRO A 43 3.76 16.39 0.19
C PRO A 43 4.92 16.20 -0.79
N VAL A 44 6.17 16.22 -0.33
CA VAL A 44 7.34 15.97 -1.19
C VAL A 44 7.29 14.54 -1.75
N LEU A 45 6.97 13.56 -0.92
CA LEU A 45 6.83 12.18 -1.35
C LEU A 45 5.71 12.01 -2.38
N SER A 46 4.56 12.67 -2.18
CA SER A 46 3.44 12.67 -3.13
C SER A 46 3.83 13.29 -4.48
N LEU A 47 4.57 14.38 -4.46
CA LEU A 47 5.08 15.02 -5.69
C LEU A 47 6.06 14.11 -6.44
N THR A 48 6.99 13.48 -5.74
CA THR A 48 8.01 12.62 -6.36
C THR A 48 7.44 11.32 -6.90
N THR A 49 6.48 10.72 -6.21
CA THR A 49 5.80 9.48 -6.65
C THR A 49 4.69 9.74 -7.66
N GLY A 50 4.20 10.98 -7.76
CA GLY A 50 3.11 11.39 -8.63
C GLY A 50 1.74 10.82 -8.24
N THR A 51 1.56 10.38 -6.98
CA THR A 51 0.29 9.89 -6.44
C THR A 51 -0.05 10.58 -5.14
N LYS A 52 -1.34 10.74 -4.86
CA LYS A 52 -1.84 11.26 -3.59
C LYS A 52 -1.63 10.28 -2.42
N LEU A 53 -1.40 9.02 -2.71
CA LEU A 53 -1.19 7.95 -1.73
C LEU A 53 0.19 7.30 -1.95
N PRO A 54 1.30 7.94 -1.57
CA PRO A 54 2.65 7.41 -1.81
C PRO A 54 3.00 6.20 -0.94
N MET A 55 2.26 5.99 0.15
CA MET A 55 2.40 4.84 1.06
C MET A 55 1.03 4.32 1.44
N ALA A 56 0.85 3.00 1.46
CA ALA A 56 -0.38 2.35 1.90
C ALA A 56 -0.09 1.25 2.92
N ILE A 57 -0.88 1.23 4.00
CA ILE A 57 -0.91 0.10 4.92
C ILE A 57 -1.92 -0.90 4.39
N VAL A 58 -1.50 -2.16 4.25
CA VAL A 58 -2.39 -3.26 3.87
C VAL A 58 -3.33 -3.56 5.03
N GLU A 59 -4.62 -3.42 4.79
CA GLU A 59 -5.65 -3.55 5.83
C GLU A 59 -6.45 -4.85 5.74
N SER A 60 -6.29 -5.61 4.67
CA SER A 60 -7.03 -6.87 4.44
C SER A 60 -6.08 -8.03 4.12
N CYS A 61 -6.63 -9.24 4.09
CA CYS A 61 -5.89 -10.46 3.77
C CYS A 61 -6.09 -10.93 2.32
N SER A 62 -6.67 -10.10 1.47
CA SER A 62 -7.02 -10.47 0.08
C SER A 62 -5.82 -10.79 -0.82
N MET A 63 -4.63 -10.35 -0.46
CA MET A 63 -3.38 -10.61 -1.19
C MET A 63 -2.41 -11.50 -0.41
N TYR A 64 -2.89 -12.16 0.65
CA TYR A 64 -2.07 -13.00 1.50
C TYR A 64 -1.72 -14.32 0.81
N HIS A 65 -0.46 -14.72 0.92
CA HIS A 65 0.02 -16.06 0.59
C HIS A 65 0.60 -16.69 1.86
N LYS A 66 0.19 -17.89 2.19
CA LYS A 66 0.70 -18.61 3.35
C LYS A 66 2.20 -18.85 3.19
N GLY A 67 2.97 -18.49 4.22
CA GLY A 67 4.43 -18.61 4.18
C GLY A 67 5.15 -17.53 3.35
N ASN A 68 4.52 -16.38 3.08
CA ASN A 68 5.01 -15.32 2.19
C ASN A 68 6.42 -14.77 2.47
N PHE A 69 7.00 -15.03 3.64
CA PHE A 69 8.38 -14.67 3.98
C PHE A 69 9.40 -15.76 3.68
N PHE A 70 9.00 -17.02 3.84
CA PHE A 70 9.86 -18.19 3.67
C PHE A 70 9.33 -19.09 2.55
N SER A 71 8.70 -18.49 1.60
CA SER A 71 7.82 -18.93 0.55
C SER A 71 7.97 -20.40 0.14
N ASP A 72 6.96 -21.15 0.44
CA ASP A 72 6.60 -22.32 -0.35
C ASP A 72 5.67 -21.88 -1.50
N TYR A 73 6.23 -21.12 -2.45
CA TYR A 73 5.51 -20.64 -3.64
C TYR A 73 4.84 -21.80 -4.40
N ASP A 74 5.55 -22.91 -4.51
CA ASP A 74 5.06 -24.07 -5.25
C ASP A 74 3.83 -24.69 -4.59
N SER A 75 3.84 -24.82 -3.28
CA SER A 75 2.71 -25.29 -2.50
C SER A 75 1.51 -24.32 -2.56
N TRP A 76 1.77 -23.00 -2.46
CA TRP A 76 0.73 -22.00 -2.63
C TRP A 76 0.11 -22.05 -4.04
N TRP A 77 0.94 -22.14 -5.08
CA TRP A 77 0.47 -22.21 -6.46
C TRP A 77 -0.44 -23.41 -6.68
N THR A 78 -0.01 -24.61 -6.24
CA THR A 78 -0.78 -25.86 -6.41
C THR A 78 -2.21 -25.75 -5.82
N ARG A 79 -2.39 -25.00 -4.74
CA ARG A 79 -3.71 -24.77 -4.14
C ARG A 79 -4.56 -23.75 -4.90
N HIS A 80 -3.93 -22.86 -5.67
CA HIS A 80 -4.61 -21.74 -6.34
C HIS A 80 -4.58 -21.82 -7.87
N GLU A 81 -3.91 -22.80 -8.46
CA GLU A 81 -3.70 -22.90 -9.91
C GLU A 81 -5.00 -22.92 -10.71
N ASN A 82 -6.05 -23.60 -10.24
CA ASN A 82 -7.33 -23.66 -10.92
C ASN A 82 -7.95 -22.28 -11.16
N LYS A 83 -7.79 -21.36 -10.20
CA LYS A 83 -8.23 -19.96 -10.32
C LYS A 83 -7.53 -19.24 -11.46
N TYR A 84 -6.20 -19.40 -11.55
CA TYR A 84 -5.39 -18.72 -12.55
C TYR A 84 -5.40 -19.40 -13.92
N PHE A 85 -5.61 -20.71 -13.96
CA PHE A 85 -5.76 -21.46 -15.22
C PHE A 85 -6.94 -20.93 -16.05
N GLY A 86 -8.08 -20.66 -15.43
CA GLY A 86 -9.24 -20.04 -16.08
C GLY A 86 -8.97 -18.62 -16.62
N LEU A 87 -7.92 -17.95 -16.12
CA LEU A 87 -7.47 -16.63 -16.54
C LEU A 87 -6.30 -16.68 -17.54
N GLN A 88 -5.96 -17.86 -18.05
CA GLN A 88 -4.83 -18.11 -18.95
C GLN A 88 -3.47 -17.69 -18.38
N LEU A 89 -3.33 -17.71 -17.05
CA LEU A 89 -2.09 -17.43 -16.34
C LEU A 89 -1.48 -18.71 -15.81
N ASN A 90 -0.24 -18.98 -16.24
CA ASN A 90 0.48 -20.15 -15.78
C ASN A 90 1.47 -19.83 -14.63
N LYS A 91 2.01 -20.89 -14.01
CA LYS A 91 2.92 -20.80 -12.87
C LYS A 91 4.17 -19.96 -13.14
N GLU A 92 4.80 -20.14 -14.30
CA GLU A 92 6.04 -19.45 -14.67
C GLU A 92 5.78 -17.94 -14.91
N GLN A 93 4.65 -17.59 -15.52
CA GLN A 93 4.24 -16.20 -15.67
C GLN A 93 4.02 -15.54 -14.32
N PHE A 94 3.27 -16.20 -13.43
CA PHE A 94 2.96 -15.67 -12.11
C PHE A 94 4.22 -15.51 -11.23
N LYS A 95 5.16 -16.46 -11.31
CA LYS A 95 6.44 -16.40 -10.59
C LYS A 95 7.27 -15.15 -10.92
N ASN A 96 7.10 -14.61 -12.13
CA ASN A 96 7.79 -13.41 -12.58
C ASN A 96 7.05 -12.10 -12.22
N PHE A 97 5.88 -12.18 -11.61
CA PHE A 97 5.14 -10.99 -11.20
C PHE A 97 5.75 -10.36 -9.93
N ASN A 98 5.62 -9.04 -9.84
CA ASN A 98 5.89 -8.36 -8.58
C ASN A 98 4.91 -8.87 -7.50
N PHE A 99 5.41 -9.03 -6.28
CA PHE A 99 4.63 -9.59 -5.18
C PHE A 99 4.09 -11.00 -5.46
N ASN A 100 4.85 -11.82 -6.16
CA ASN A 100 4.51 -13.23 -6.42
C ASN A 100 4.30 -14.06 -5.14
N ASN A 101 4.83 -13.59 -4.01
CA ASN A 101 4.62 -14.16 -2.68
C ASN A 101 3.52 -13.42 -1.88
N GLY A 102 2.74 -12.57 -2.53
CA GLY A 102 1.71 -11.78 -1.85
C GLY A 102 2.24 -10.81 -0.81
N PHE A 103 1.34 -10.33 0.03
CA PHE A 103 1.66 -9.50 1.19
C PHE A 103 0.55 -9.63 2.24
N SER A 104 0.92 -9.36 3.50
CA SER A 104 0.07 -9.56 4.66
C SER A 104 -0.57 -8.26 5.15
N LYS A 105 -1.65 -8.40 5.87
CA LYS A 105 -2.21 -7.31 6.67
C LYS A 105 -1.14 -6.74 7.61
N GLY A 106 -1.03 -5.41 7.66
CA GLY A 106 0.03 -4.71 8.38
C GLY A 106 1.28 -4.40 7.57
N ASP A 107 1.44 -4.96 6.37
CA ASP A 107 2.55 -4.57 5.48
C ASP A 107 2.39 -3.12 5.02
N ILE A 108 3.51 -2.42 4.82
CA ILE A 108 3.52 -1.08 4.25
C ILE A 108 4.08 -1.15 2.83
N LEU A 109 3.29 -0.70 1.87
CA LEU A 109 3.63 -0.68 0.46
C LEU A 109 4.03 0.73 0.02
N PHE A 110 5.04 0.82 -0.85
CA PHE A 110 5.38 2.04 -1.57
C PHE A 110 4.61 2.10 -2.88
N ILE A 111 3.92 3.23 -3.09
CA ILE A 111 3.01 3.42 -4.20
C ILE A 111 3.55 4.51 -5.12
N ILE A 112 3.50 4.26 -6.42
CA ILE A 112 3.84 5.20 -7.46
C ILE A 112 2.65 5.44 -8.38
N LYS A 113 2.69 6.53 -9.14
CA LYS A 113 1.65 6.82 -10.13
C LYS A 113 1.45 5.65 -11.08
N ALA A 114 0.22 5.18 -11.20
CA ALA A 114 -0.18 4.25 -12.24
C ALA A 114 -0.33 5.01 -13.57
N LYS A 115 0.45 4.59 -14.58
CA LYS A 115 0.29 5.06 -15.97
C LYS A 115 -0.41 3.95 -16.74
N PRO A 116 -1.68 4.13 -17.17
CA PRO A 116 -2.49 3.07 -17.79
C PRO A 116 -1.75 2.33 -18.90
N GLU A 117 -1.06 3.06 -19.75
CA GLU A 117 -0.31 2.54 -20.90
C GLU A 117 0.95 1.71 -20.54
N LYS A 118 1.37 1.78 -19.27
CA LYS A 118 2.53 1.04 -18.75
C LYS A 118 2.17 -0.10 -17.80
N LEU A 119 0.88 -0.23 -17.50
CA LEU A 119 0.41 -1.33 -16.66
C LEU A 119 0.41 -2.63 -17.46
N LYS A 120 0.68 -3.74 -16.76
CA LYS A 120 0.73 -5.09 -17.32
C LYS A 120 -0.05 -6.03 -16.41
N VAL A 121 -0.56 -7.11 -16.97
CA VAL A 121 -1.07 -8.25 -16.21
C VAL A 121 0.00 -8.68 -15.20
N GLY A 122 -0.42 -8.98 -13.97
CA GLY A 122 0.46 -9.28 -12.85
C GLY A 122 0.87 -8.05 -12.00
N ASN A 123 0.69 -6.81 -12.49
CA ASN A 123 0.91 -5.64 -11.64
C ASN A 123 -0.16 -5.55 -10.54
N VAL A 124 0.23 -5.09 -9.36
CA VAL A 124 -0.70 -4.79 -8.26
C VAL A 124 -1.02 -3.31 -8.30
N ILE A 125 -2.30 -2.98 -8.47
CA ILE A 125 -2.80 -1.61 -8.52
C ILE A 125 -3.64 -1.27 -7.30
N ILE A 126 -3.72 0.02 -7.03
CA ILE A 126 -4.59 0.62 -6.04
C ILE A 126 -5.64 1.40 -6.81
N PHE A 127 -6.91 1.15 -6.55
CA PHE A 127 -8.01 1.79 -7.23
C PHE A 127 -9.18 2.10 -6.29
N GLU A 128 -9.96 3.11 -6.65
CA GLU A 128 -11.18 3.48 -5.94
C GLU A 128 -12.31 2.53 -6.35
N GLY A 129 -12.86 1.83 -5.35
CA GLY A 129 -14.07 1.02 -5.48
C GLY A 129 -15.24 1.69 -4.76
N ASN A 130 -16.34 0.95 -4.58
CA ASN A 130 -17.51 1.44 -3.83
C ASN A 130 -17.32 1.36 -2.29
N GLN A 131 -16.08 1.20 -1.83
CA GLN A 131 -15.72 1.08 -0.42
C GLN A 131 -15.07 2.38 0.08
N GLN A 132 -15.05 2.57 1.39
CA GLN A 132 -14.43 3.73 2.02
C GLN A 132 -12.91 3.81 1.76
N ASN A 133 -12.23 2.66 1.71
CA ASN A 133 -10.80 2.58 1.45
C ASN A 133 -10.54 2.05 0.03
N PRO A 134 -9.50 2.52 -0.66
CA PRO A 134 -9.09 1.98 -1.95
C PRO A 134 -8.73 0.49 -1.86
N ILE A 135 -9.00 -0.24 -2.93
CA ILE A 135 -8.71 -1.66 -3.06
C ILE A 135 -7.30 -1.84 -3.64
N ILE A 136 -6.58 -2.86 -3.16
CA ILE A 136 -5.21 -3.19 -3.60
C ILE A 136 -5.22 -4.62 -4.12
N HIS A 137 -5.32 -4.81 -5.44
CA HIS A 137 -5.41 -6.14 -6.06
C HIS A 137 -4.56 -6.26 -7.32
N ARG A 138 -4.37 -7.50 -7.79
CA ARG A 138 -3.55 -7.85 -8.95
C ARG A 138 -4.35 -7.75 -10.24
N ILE A 139 -3.78 -7.11 -11.27
CA ILE A 139 -4.34 -7.09 -12.61
C ILE A 139 -4.25 -8.50 -13.22
N ILE A 140 -5.39 -9.01 -13.69
CA ILE A 140 -5.52 -10.30 -14.39
C ILE A 140 -5.88 -10.13 -15.86
N LYS A 141 -6.47 -8.99 -16.23
CA LYS A 141 -6.85 -8.68 -17.61
C LYS A 141 -6.73 -7.19 -17.87
N ILE A 142 -6.36 -6.82 -19.09
CA ILE A 142 -6.32 -5.44 -19.59
C ILE A 142 -7.00 -5.44 -20.94
N GLU A 143 -7.95 -4.55 -21.12
CA GLU A 143 -8.63 -4.29 -22.39
C GLU A 143 -8.45 -2.83 -22.78
N LYS A 144 -8.53 -2.54 -24.06
CA LYS A 144 -8.50 -1.17 -24.57
C LYS A 144 -9.74 -0.97 -25.43
N GLU A 145 -10.63 -0.12 -24.98
CA GLU A 145 -11.86 0.22 -25.67
C GLU A 145 -11.90 1.73 -25.92
N ASN A 146 -12.15 2.14 -27.15
CA ASN A 146 -12.25 3.57 -27.54
C ASN A 146 -11.10 4.44 -26.96
N GLU A 147 -9.84 3.95 -27.05
CA GLU A 147 -8.64 4.58 -26.52
C GLU A 147 -8.52 4.58 -24.97
N GLU A 148 -9.50 4.07 -24.24
CA GLU A 148 -9.45 3.93 -22.78
C GLU A 148 -8.99 2.54 -22.37
N TYR A 149 -8.22 2.47 -21.28
CA TYR A 149 -7.79 1.22 -20.67
C TYR A 149 -8.78 0.81 -19.59
N ILE A 150 -9.24 -0.44 -19.67
CA ILE A 150 -10.10 -1.10 -18.69
C ILE A 150 -9.29 -2.24 -18.07
N PHE A 151 -9.30 -2.30 -16.76
CA PHE A 151 -8.56 -3.30 -15.99
C PHE A 151 -9.52 -4.22 -15.25
N SER A 152 -9.18 -5.51 -15.21
CA SER A 152 -9.80 -6.45 -14.30
C SER A 152 -8.76 -6.92 -13.28
N THR A 153 -9.15 -6.99 -12.02
CA THR A 153 -8.25 -7.41 -10.92
C THR A 153 -8.83 -8.58 -10.12
N ILE A 154 -7.98 -9.21 -9.32
CA ILE A 154 -8.39 -10.20 -8.31
C ILE A 154 -7.45 -10.10 -7.11
N GLY A 155 -7.99 -10.33 -5.92
CA GLY A 155 -7.18 -10.60 -4.74
C GLY A 155 -6.61 -12.02 -4.79
N ASP A 156 -5.30 -12.16 -4.58
CA ASP A 156 -4.62 -13.45 -4.68
C ASP A 156 -5.19 -14.50 -3.71
N ASN A 157 -5.68 -14.06 -2.54
CA ASN A 157 -6.31 -14.90 -1.51
C ASN A 157 -7.85 -14.91 -1.60
N ASN A 158 -8.45 -14.32 -2.62
CA ASN A 158 -9.90 -14.35 -2.81
C ASN A 158 -10.30 -15.51 -3.71
N ASN A 159 -11.44 -16.12 -3.44
CA ASN A 159 -11.99 -17.21 -4.26
C ASN A 159 -12.53 -16.72 -5.62
N GLY A 160 -12.78 -15.42 -5.78
CA GLY A 160 -13.26 -14.82 -7.02
C GLY A 160 -13.15 -13.31 -7.01
N GLN A 161 -13.49 -12.70 -8.13
CA GLN A 161 -13.52 -11.24 -8.28
C GLN A 161 -14.74 -10.62 -7.59
N LEU A 162 -14.53 -9.47 -6.99
CA LEU A 162 -15.63 -8.58 -6.59
C LEU A 162 -16.27 -7.95 -7.85
N SER A 163 -17.51 -7.52 -7.76
CA SER A 163 -18.18 -6.86 -8.90
C SER A 163 -17.43 -5.63 -9.39
N VAL A 164 -16.88 -4.84 -8.47
CA VAL A 164 -16.09 -3.62 -8.72
C VAL A 164 -14.70 -3.87 -9.32
N GLU A 165 -14.28 -5.13 -9.40
CA GLU A 165 -12.97 -5.53 -9.94
C GLU A 165 -13.00 -5.92 -11.41
N LYS A 166 -14.17 -6.05 -11.99
CA LYS A 166 -14.32 -6.57 -13.37
C LYS A 166 -14.01 -5.52 -14.42
N GLU A 167 -14.39 -4.27 -14.16
CA GLU A 167 -14.29 -3.14 -15.09
C GLU A 167 -13.79 -1.90 -14.35
N ILE A 168 -12.47 -1.80 -14.19
CA ILE A 168 -11.83 -0.67 -13.55
C ILE A 168 -11.33 0.28 -14.63
N SER A 169 -11.88 1.48 -14.69
CA SER A 169 -11.46 2.51 -15.64
C SER A 169 -10.21 3.25 -15.15
N SER A 170 -9.51 3.89 -16.07
CA SER A 170 -8.25 4.60 -15.79
C SER A 170 -8.39 5.71 -14.76
N ASN A 171 -9.57 6.34 -14.64
CA ASN A 171 -9.84 7.42 -13.68
C ASN A 171 -9.99 6.92 -12.23
N GLN A 172 -10.26 5.62 -12.02
CA GLN A 172 -10.32 5.02 -10.69
C GLN A 172 -8.94 4.66 -10.14
N LEU A 173 -7.88 4.76 -10.96
CA LEU A 173 -6.53 4.41 -10.54
C LEU A 173 -5.96 5.43 -9.56
N VAL A 174 -5.62 4.99 -8.36
CA VAL A 174 -4.90 5.76 -7.34
C VAL A 174 -3.39 5.60 -7.52
N GLY A 175 -2.93 4.39 -7.84
CA GLY A 175 -1.51 4.10 -8.01
C GLY A 175 -1.20 2.63 -8.30
N LYS A 176 0.09 2.35 -8.38
CA LYS A 176 0.66 1.01 -8.54
C LYS A 176 1.59 0.72 -7.37
N ALA A 177 1.45 -0.45 -6.76
CA ALA A 177 2.40 -0.92 -5.76
C ALA A 177 3.74 -1.22 -6.42
N ALA A 178 4.81 -0.58 -5.95
CA ALA A 178 6.16 -0.74 -6.46
C ALA A 178 6.95 -1.80 -5.68
N PHE A 179 6.98 -1.68 -4.36
CA PHE A 179 7.63 -2.62 -3.46
C PHE A 179 7.05 -2.53 -2.04
N ARG A 180 7.35 -3.53 -1.22
CA ARG A 180 7.03 -3.54 0.22
C ARG A 180 8.16 -2.85 0.98
N ILE A 181 7.82 -1.79 1.74
CA ILE A 181 8.79 -1.07 2.55
C ILE A 181 9.17 -1.90 3.77
N THR A 182 8.17 -2.35 4.50
CA THR A 182 8.37 -3.12 5.73
C THR A 182 7.17 -4.02 6.01
N PRO A 183 7.43 -5.25 6.47
CA PRO A 183 6.38 -6.13 6.93
C PRO A 183 5.84 -5.67 8.29
N TRP A 184 4.54 -5.90 8.53
CA TRP A 184 3.84 -5.81 9.81
C TRP A 184 3.89 -4.48 10.58
N LEU A 185 4.73 -3.51 10.21
CA LEU A 185 4.84 -2.23 10.93
C LEU A 185 3.51 -1.46 10.94
N GLY A 186 2.67 -1.66 9.93
CA GLY A 186 1.32 -1.09 9.87
C GLY A 186 0.42 -1.54 11.00
N TRP A 187 0.74 -2.66 11.69
CA TRP A 187 0.01 -3.09 12.88
C TRP A 187 0.07 -2.07 14.02
N ALA A 188 1.09 -1.24 14.08
CA ALA A 188 1.16 -0.12 15.04
C ALA A 188 -0.07 0.81 14.92
N LYS A 189 -0.63 0.94 13.69
CA LYS A 189 -1.91 1.66 13.45
C LYS A 189 -3.10 0.72 13.59
N LEU A 190 -3.04 -0.46 12.97
CA LEU A 190 -4.21 -1.33 12.80
C LEU A 190 -4.77 -1.82 14.13
N ILE A 191 -3.95 -2.06 15.14
CA ILE A 191 -4.37 -2.55 16.46
C ILE A 191 -5.46 -1.67 17.10
N PHE A 192 -5.44 -0.37 16.84
CA PHE A 192 -6.44 0.57 17.35
C PHE A 192 -7.79 0.49 16.61
N TYR A 193 -7.81 -0.10 15.41
CA TYR A 193 -8.99 -0.22 14.56
C TYR A 193 -9.55 -1.63 14.48
N GLU A 194 -8.82 -2.64 14.97
CA GLU A 194 -9.25 -4.05 14.88
C GLU A 194 -10.60 -4.31 15.58
N GLN A 195 -10.84 -3.63 16.69
CA GLN A 195 -12.07 -3.83 17.47
C GLN A 195 -13.34 -3.37 16.74
N VAL A 196 -13.24 -2.39 15.85
CA VAL A 196 -14.37 -1.85 15.09
C VAL A 196 -14.56 -2.54 13.73
N ARG A 197 -13.66 -3.44 13.35
CA ARG A 197 -13.78 -4.24 12.11
C ARG A 197 -14.77 -5.38 12.27
N PRO A 198 -15.39 -5.84 11.17
CA PRO A 198 -16.14 -7.11 11.17
C PRO A 198 -15.28 -8.26 11.69
N GLU A 199 -15.86 -9.17 12.47
CA GLU A 199 -15.11 -10.29 13.09
C GLU A 199 -14.34 -11.12 12.07
N ALA A 200 -14.92 -11.37 10.89
CA ALA A 200 -14.27 -12.11 9.80
C ALA A 200 -13.02 -11.43 9.20
N GLU A 201 -12.79 -10.14 9.50
CA GLU A 201 -11.65 -9.37 9.02
C GLU A 201 -10.63 -9.08 10.11
N ARG A 202 -10.89 -9.50 11.35
CA ARG A 202 -9.97 -9.28 12.48
C ARG A 202 -8.82 -10.28 12.49
N GLY A 203 -7.73 -9.86 13.15
CA GLY A 203 -6.58 -10.72 13.40
C GLY A 203 -5.61 -10.83 12.22
N PHE A 204 -4.76 -11.84 12.31
CA PHE A 204 -3.76 -12.16 11.29
C PHE A 204 -4.40 -12.88 10.10
N CYS A 205 -3.69 -12.88 8.98
CA CYS A 205 -4.19 -13.49 7.76
C CYS A 205 -4.07 -15.01 7.79
N ASP A 206 -5.12 -15.64 7.26
CA ASP A 206 -5.15 -17.04 6.87
C ASP A 206 -5.48 -17.19 5.38
N GLU A 207 -5.09 -18.30 4.80
CA GLU A 207 -5.37 -18.66 3.42
C GLU A 207 -6.85 -19.09 3.29
N ARG A 208 -7.52 -18.62 2.24
CA ARG A 208 -8.94 -18.88 1.96
C ARG A 208 -9.11 -19.90 0.84
#